data_c4a937093b6d95bf116272c194c0b55a
#
_entry.id   c4a937093b6d95bf116272c194c0b55a
#
_cell.length_a   1.000
_cell.length_b   1.000
_cell.length_c   1.000
_cell.angle_alpha   90.00
_cell.angle_beta   90.00
_cell.angle_gamma   90.00
#
_symmetry.space_group_name_H-M   'P 1'
#
loop_
_entity.id
_entity.type
_entity.pdbx_description
1 polymer ?
#
loop_
_entity_poly.entity_id
_entity_poly.type
_entity_poly.pdbx_seq_one_letter_code
_entity_poly.pdbx_strand_id
1 'polypeptide(L)' 'VCLPDAKPYREHLAFRDYLRCHPNTREEYQQLKVQLAQQYRFDVDAYCEHKTEFVRSILRRCGY' A
#
# COMPACT_ATOMS: atom_id res chain seq x y z
N VAL A 1 -9.81 -13.46 -4.22
CA VAL A 1 -10.32 -12.57 -5.24
C VAL A 1 -11.08 -11.44 -4.60
N CYS A 2 -10.67 -10.24 -4.91
CA CYS A 2 -11.28 -9.05 -4.34
C CYS A 2 -12.53 -8.68 -5.10
N LEU A 3 -13.57 -8.35 -4.37
CA LEU A 3 -14.78 -7.88 -4.99
C LEU A 3 -14.60 -6.43 -5.47
N PRO A 4 -15.12 -6.09 -6.62
CA PRO A 4 -14.98 -4.76 -7.17
C PRO A 4 -15.92 -3.76 -6.51
N ASP A 5 -15.63 -3.42 -5.27
CA ASP A 5 -16.38 -2.37 -4.61
C ASP A 5 -15.84 -1.01 -5.01
N ALA A 6 -16.73 -0.05 -5.13
CA ALA A 6 -16.35 1.28 -5.58
C ALA A 6 -15.38 1.96 -4.62
N LYS A 7 -15.56 1.78 -3.33
CA LYS A 7 -14.71 2.43 -2.34
C LYS A 7 -13.26 1.99 -2.41
N PRO A 8 -12.96 0.68 -2.35
CA PRO A 8 -11.57 0.22 -2.46
C PRO A 8 -10.94 0.65 -3.78
N TYR A 9 -11.73 0.71 -4.82
CA TYR A 9 -11.21 1.09 -6.12
C TYR A 9 -10.71 2.54 -6.11
N ARG A 10 -11.49 3.45 -5.52
CA ARG A 10 -11.08 4.85 -5.43
C ARG A 10 -9.82 5.02 -4.59
N GLU A 11 -9.76 4.31 -3.49
CA GLU A 11 -8.59 4.36 -2.62
C GLU A 11 -7.35 3.88 -3.36
N HIS A 12 -7.47 2.82 -4.13
CA HIS A 12 -6.37 2.31 -4.92
C HIS A 12 -5.88 3.32 -5.94
N LEU A 13 -6.79 3.99 -6.60
CA LEU A 13 -6.42 5.00 -7.58
C LEU A 13 -5.71 6.18 -6.93
N ALA A 14 -6.21 6.64 -5.79
CA ALA A 14 -5.58 7.73 -5.06
C ALA A 14 -4.18 7.35 -4.60
N PHE A 15 -4.02 6.16 -4.08
CA PHE A 15 -2.72 5.67 -3.65
C PHE A 15 -1.75 5.59 -4.83
N ARG A 16 -2.20 5.05 -5.93
CA ARG A 16 -1.38 4.93 -7.12
C ARG A 16 -0.95 6.31 -7.63
N ASP A 17 -1.89 7.25 -7.69
CA ASP A 17 -1.59 8.60 -8.15
C ASP A 17 -0.58 9.28 -7.23
N TYR A 18 -0.75 9.10 -5.93
CA TYR A 18 0.19 9.67 -4.98
C TYR A 18 1.61 9.16 -5.23
N LEU A 19 1.74 7.87 -5.44
CA LEU A 19 3.07 7.29 -5.70
C LEU A 19 3.68 7.79 -6.99
N ARG A 20 2.85 8.06 -7.98
CA ARG A 20 3.35 8.61 -9.25
C ARG A 20 3.88 10.02 -9.09
N CYS A 21 3.24 10.80 -8.24
CA CYS A 21 3.66 12.18 -8.00
C CYS A 21 4.79 12.27 -6.99
N HIS A 22 5.00 11.24 -6.19
CA HIS A 22 6.02 11.24 -5.15
C HIS A 22 6.96 10.06 -5.32
N PRO A 23 8.00 10.21 -6.14
CA PRO A 23 8.94 9.10 -6.39
C PRO A 23 9.64 8.59 -5.14
N ASN A 24 9.91 9.47 -4.17
CA ASN A 24 10.52 9.06 -2.92
C ASN A 24 9.65 8.08 -2.16
N THR A 25 8.36 8.38 -2.09
CA THR A 25 7.40 7.50 -1.42
C THR A 25 7.27 6.18 -2.17
N ARG A 26 7.35 6.24 -3.48
CA ARG A 26 7.30 5.03 -4.29
C ARG A 26 8.47 4.11 -3.97
N GLU A 27 9.66 4.67 -3.81
CA GLU A 27 10.83 3.90 -3.42
C GLU A 27 10.65 3.30 -2.04
N GLU A 28 10.16 4.09 -1.10
CA GLU A 28 9.87 3.58 0.24
C GLU A 28 8.93 2.39 0.20
N TYR A 29 7.91 2.48 -0.62
CA TYR A 29 6.94 1.41 -0.75
C TYR A 29 7.59 0.15 -1.31
N GLN A 30 8.43 0.30 -2.32
CA GLN A 30 9.13 -0.83 -2.91
C GLN A 30 10.04 -1.51 -1.88
N GLN A 31 10.80 -0.73 -1.14
CA GLN A 31 11.67 -1.26 -0.11
C GLN A 31 10.87 -1.96 0.98
N LEU A 32 9.76 -1.36 1.37
CA LEU A 32 8.88 -1.97 2.37
C LEU A 32 8.37 -3.32 1.89
N LYS A 33 7.95 -3.41 0.63
CA LYS A 33 7.48 -4.67 0.07
C LYS A 33 8.55 -5.74 0.13
N VAL A 34 9.77 -5.39 -0.24
CA VAL A 34 10.88 -6.33 -0.21
C VAL A 34 11.18 -6.78 1.22
N GLN A 35 11.24 -5.84 2.15
CA GLN A 35 11.49 -6.14 3.55
C GLN A 35 10.41 -7.05 4.11
N LEU A 36 9.15 -6.73 3.85
CA LEU A 36 8.05 -7.54 4.34
C LEU A 36 8.05 -8.93 3.73
N ALA A 37 8.39 -9.01 2.46
CA ALA A 37 8.47 -10.31 1.79
C ALA A 37 9.55 -11.20 2.41
N GLN A 38 10.65 -10.61 2.85
CA GLN A 38 11.72 -11.36 3.51
C GLN A 38 11.37 -11.69 4.95
N GLN A 39 10.80 -10.73 5.67
CA GLN A 39 10.50 -10.88 7.08
C GLN A 39 9.31 -11.79 7.33
N TYR A 40 8.28 -11.65 6.52
CA TYR A 40 7.05 -12.42 6.67
C TYR A 40 6.85 -13.37 5.50
N ARG A 41 7.90 -14.10 5.22
CA ARG A 41 7.93 -14.99 4.07
C ARG A 41 6.82 -16.03 4.09
N PHE A 42 6.51 -16.53 5.28
CA PHE A 42 5.49 -17.54 5.47
C PHE A 42 4.26 -17.01 6.20
N ASP A 43 4.25 -15.73 6.51
CA ASP A 43 3.16 -15.10 7.26
C ASP A 43 2.50 -14.04 6.38
N VAL A 44 1.59 -14.50 5.53
CA VAL A 44 0.90 -13.62 4.59
C VAL A 44 0.03 -12.61 5.33
N ASP A 45 -0.57 -13.02 6.44
CA ASP A 45 -1.46 -12.13 7.19
C ASP A 45 -0.69 -10.92 7.73
N ALA A 46 0.46 -11.17 8.34
CA ALA A 46 1.28 -10.06 8.85
C ALA A 46 1.76 -9.17 7.71
N TYR A 47 2.13 -9.77 6.59
CA TYR A 47 2.53 -9.02 5.41
C TYR A 47 1.43 -8.08 4.96
N CYS A 48 0.21 -8.59 4.87
CA CYS A 48 -0.93 -7.79 4.44
C CYS A 48 -1.26 -6.68 5.42
N GLU A 49 -1.14 -6.95 6.71
CA GLU A 49 -1.42 -5.95 7.72
C GLU A 49 -0.47 -4.77 7.62
N HIS A 50 0.82 -5.05 7.53
CA HIS A 50 1.82 -3.98 7.42
C HIS A 50 1.65 -3.21 6.11
N LYS A 51 1.35 -3.90 5.04
CA LYS A 51 1.11 -3.26 3.77
C LYS A 51 -0.10 -2.34 3.85
N THR A 52 -1.16 -2.79 4.49
CA THR A 52 -2.38 -2.01 4.62
C THR A 52 -2.13 -0.75 5.45
N GLU A 53 -1.36 -0.85 6.50
CA GLU A 53 -1.02 0.31 7.31
C GLU A 53 -0.29 1.37 6.50
N PHE A 54 0.64 0.93 5.67
CA PHE A 54 1.37 1.86 4.81
C PHE A 54 0.41 2.54 3.83
N VAL A 55 -0.48 1.78 3.22
CA VAL A 55 -1.45 2.33 2.27
C VAL A 55 -2.34 3.35 2.96
N ARG A 56 -2.81 3.05 4.16
CA ARG A 56 -3.64 3.97 4.92
C ARG A 56 -2.91 5.26 5.24
N SER A 57 -1.64 5.15 5.59
CA SER A 57 -0.82 6.32 5.88
C SER A 57 -0.73 7.23 4.66
N ILE A 58 -0.53 6.65 3.49
CA ILE A 58 -0.49 7.40 2.26
C ILE A 58 -1.84 8.04 1.95
N LEU A 59 -2.91 7.30 2.15
CA LEU A 59 -4.25 7.82 1.88
C LEU A 59 -4.59 9.02 2.78
N ARG A 60 -4.14 8.99 4.01
CA ARG A 60 -4.32 10.13 4.90
C ARG A 60 -3.65 11.37 4.34
N ARG A 61 -2.46 11.20 3.80
CA ARG A 61 -1.74 12.32 3.17
C ARG A 61 -2.47 12.84 1.96
N CYS A 62 -3.22 11.97 1.29
CA CYS A 62 -4.04 12.35 0.14
C CYS A 62 -5.34 13.04 0.53
N GLY A 63 -5.70 13.02 1.79
CA GLY A 63 -6.94 13.61 2.27
C GLY A 63 -8.10 12.63 2.38
N TYR A 64 -7.80 11.36 2.40
CA TYR A 64 -8.79 10.33 2.65
C TYR A 64 -8.76 9.94 4.12
#